data_3f21c3589aef13b2640a31d0fe0eab18
#
_entry.id   3f21c3589aef13b2640a31d0fe0eab18
#
_cell.length_a   1.000
_cell.length_b   1.000
_cell.length_c   1.000
_cell.angle_alpha   90.00
_cell.angle_beta   90.00
_cell.angle_gamma   90.00
#
_symmetry.space_group_name_H-M   'P 1'
#
loop_
_entity.id
_entity.type
_entity.pdbx_description
1 polymer ?
#
loop_
_entity_poly.entity_id
_entity_poly.type
_entity_poly.pdbx_seq_one_letter_code
_entity_poly.pdbx_strand_id
1 'polypeptide(L)'
;MAIVNPYLDVQSLSKRIGDLILFDNISFSVAENQRVGLIARNGAGKSTLLNILNGNEDYESGKIVFRRDLRISCLEQSPVYPPDLTVIEACFWHGNAMTDLIRSYEYCMETPGNPGLTALIEQMEREQAWDYEHRAKQILTQLKIKDFNQKIAHLSGGQLKRVALANVLLTEPDLLILDEPTNHLDLEMIEWLERYLQRATMSLLMVTHDRYFLDRVCSEIIELDNLTMYAYKGNYSYYLEKRQERMDAAMSEVSRANNLYRKELDWMRRMPCARGHKARYREEAFYELEKVAKRRLDEKNAVLNVKSSYIGNKIIEINYISKSFGPGKMILNDFFYVFSRYEKMGIVGNNGTGKSTFIKMLLGLENPDSGRVVVGETVRFGYYSQDGLTFDNEMKVIDVVRNIAETIDLGGGKKLTASQFLQHFLFSPETQHNYVYKLSGGERRRLYLCTVLMQNPNFLVLDEPTNDLDIVTLQILEEYLQTFQGCVIVVSHDRYFMDKVVDHLLVFEGEGVVKDFPGNYTQYREWKELKDAEEKEKKEVSQQLIFKDEGKSLRVRLNDKRKLTFKEKKELEELEIEIGNLEKTIKDIEASLCSGNLSVEELTEKSKLLPVLKDELDEKTMRWLELSEIE
;
A
#
# COMPACT_ATOMS: atom_id res chain seq x y z
N MET A 1 1.36 26.55 -28.41
CA MET A 1 1.50 25.22 -27.80
C MET A 1 2.81 24.65 -28.31
N ALA A 2 3.79 24.43 -27.44
CA ALA A 2 5.03 23.75 -27.84
C ALA A 2 4.64 22.33 -28.28
N ILE A 3 5.08 21.92 -29.46
CA ILE A 3 4.94 20.55 -29.95
C ILE A 3 5.86 19.72 -29.05
N VAL A 4 5.29 19.17 -27.99
CA VAL A 4 6.00 18.21 -27.12
C VAL A 4 6.05 16.92 -27.93
N ASN A 5 7.23 16.57 -28.48
CA ASN A 5 7.43 15.27 -29.09
C ASN A 5 7.34 14.21 -27.97
N PRO A 6 6.28 13.39 -27.89
CA PRO A 6 6.15 12.39 -26.84
C PRO A 6 7.23 11.31 -27.01
N TYR A 7 7.65 10.71 -25.90
CA TYR A 7 8.50 9.52 -25.90
C TYR A 7 7.73 8.29 -26.38
N LEU A 8 6.48 8.19 -25.98
CA LEU A 8 5.53 7.16 -26.40
C LEU A 8 4.24 7.83 -26.87
N ASP A 9 3.77 7.47 -28.06
CA ASP A 9 2.48 7.88 -28.60
C ASP A 9 1.70 6.65 -29.09
N VAL A 10 0.56 6.41 -28.46
CA VAL A 10 -0.36 5.32 -28.78
C VAL A 10 -1.61 5.91 -29.40
N GLN A 11 -1.94 5.48 -30.61
CA GLN A 11 -3.06 6.00 -31.39
C GLN A 11 -4.03 4.89 -31.76
N SER A 12 -5.30 5.05 -31.37
CA SER A 12 -6.44 4.19 -31.75
C SER A 12 -6.17 2.69 -31.61
N LEU A 13 -5.53 2.30 -30.49
CA LEU A 13 -5.14 0.91 -30.23
C LEU A 13 -6.35 0.09 -29.80
N SER A 14 -6.52 -1.09 -30.41
CA SER A 14 -7.59 -2.05 -30.05
C SER A 14 -7.00 -3.46 -29.92
N LYS A 15 -7.53 -4.21 -28.93
CA LYS A 15 -7.13 -5.60 -28.65
C LYS A 15 -8.31 -6.42 -28.15
N ARG A 16 -8.39 -7.66 -28.66
CA ARG A 16 -9.34 -8.70 -28.23
C ARG A 16 -8.60 -9.97 -27.87
N ILE A 17 -9.19 -10.76 -26.98
CA ILE A 17 -8.75 -12.13 -26.69
C ILE A 17 -9.98 -13.02 -26.86
N GLY A 18 -10.04 -13.77 -27.96
CA GLY A 18 -11.25 -14.50 -28.38
C GLY A 18 -12.41 -13.54 -28.58
N ASP A 19 -13.53 -13.76 -27.87
CA ASP A 19 -14.72 -12.90 -27.94
C ASP A 19 -14.65 -11.70 -26.98
N LEU A 20 -13.67 -11.64 -26.09
CA LEU A 20 -13.53 -10.58 -25.10
C LEU A 20 -12.75 -9.40 -25.67
N ILE A 21 -13.40 -8.24 -25.75
CA ILE A 21 -12.75 -6.97 -26.08
C ILE A 21 -12.10 -6.45 -24.79
N LEU A 22 -10.78 -6.28 -24.79
CA LEU A 22 -10.05 -5.70 -23.65
C LEU A 22 -10.08 -4.18 -23.68
N PHE A 23 -9.78 -3.60 -24.83
CA PHE A 23 -9.88 -2.16 -25.07
C PHE A 23 -10.11 -1.91 -26.56
N ASP A 24 -10.77 -0.80 -26.85
CA ASP A 24 -11.12 -0.43 -28.22
C ASP A 24 -10.86 1.06 -28.45
N ASN A 25 -10.06 1.34 -29.49
CA ASN A 25 -9.74 2.71 -29.94
C ASN A 25 -9.14 3.61 -28.84
N ILE A 26 -8.25 3.06 -28.01
CA ILE A 26 -7.59 3.83 -26.95
C ILE A 26 -6.43 4.65 -27.51
N SER A 27 -6.24 5.86 -26.97
CA SER A 27 -5.15 6.75 -27.37
C SER A 27 -4.59 7.47 -26.15
N PHE A 28 -3.27 7.49 -26.01
CA PHE A 28 -2.56 8.22 -24.96
C PHE A 28 -1.12 8.46 -25.35
N SER A 29 -0.46 9.37 -24.67
CA SER A 29 0.95 9.67 -24.90
C SER A 29 1.69 9.87 -23.58
N VAL A 30 2.99 9.57 -23.59
CA VAL A 30 3.90 9.85 -22.48
C VAL A 30 4.98 10.80 -22.98
N ALA A 31 5.05 11.97 -22.39
CA ALA A 31 6.04 12.99 -22.73
C ALA A 31 7.34 12.82 -21.93
N GLU A 32 8.35 13.59 -22.31
CA GLU A 32 9.62 13.67 -21.58
C GLU A 32 9.41 14.13 -20.14
N ASN A 33 10.07 13.46 -19.19
CA ASN A 33 9.96 13.70 -17.74
C ASN A 33 8.54 13.58 -17.18
N GLN A 34 7.63 12.96 -17.90
CA GLN A 34 6.26 12.71 -17.44
C GLN A 34 6.19 11.39 -16.68
N ARG A 35 5.45 11.39 -15.57
CA ARG A 35 5.23 10.21 -14.74
C ARG A 35 3.75 9.88 -14.74
N VAL A 36 3.41 8.79 -15.44
CA VAL A 36 2.04 8.37 -15.72
C VAL A 36 1.72 7.09 -14.94
N GLY A 37 0.67 7.13 -14.13
CA GLY A 37 0.09 5.95 -13.50
C GLY A 37 -1.09 5.42 -14.29
N LEU A 38 -1.09 4.14 -14.66
CA LEU A 38 -2.19 3.47 -15.34
C LEU A 38 -3.03 2.68 -14.34
N ILE A 39 -4.29 3.06 -14.22
CA ILE A 39 -5.27 2.41 -13.36
C ILE A 39 -6.34 1.72 -14.21
N ALA A 40 -6.66 0.47 -13.88
CA ALA A 40 -7.77 -0.25 -14.48
C ALA A 40 -8.22 -1.40 -13.56
N ARG A 41 -9.44 -1.89 -13.78
CA ARG A 41 -9.94 -3.10 -13.11
C ARG A 41 -9.10 -4.32 -13.46
N ASN A 42 -9.09 -5.33 -12.59
CA ASN A 42 -8.49 -6.61 -12.94
C ASN A 42 -9.23 -7.25 -14.12
N GLY A 43 -8.47 -7.80 -15.07
CA GLY A 43 -9.01 -8.34 -16.31
C GLY A 43 -9.28 -7.31 -17.42
N ALA A 44 -9.07 -6.00 -17.19
CA ALA A 44 -9.26 -4.96 -18.21
C ALA A 44 -8.12 -4.89 -19.24
N GLY A 45 -7.08 -5.75 -19.13
CA GLY A 45 -6.01 -5.81 -20.12
C GLY A 45 -4.79 -4.93 -19.79
N LYS A 46 -4.53 -4.56 -18.52
CA LYS A 46 -3.33 -3.77 -18.11
C LYS A 46 -2.04 -4.43 -18.56
N SER A 47 -1.79 -5.65 -18.11
CA SER A 47 -0.56 -6.39 -18.45
C SER A 47 -0.47 -6.71 -19.94
N THR A 48 -1.62 -6.97 -20.61
CA THR A 48 -1.68 -7.11 -22.06
C THR A 48 -1.25 -5.82 -22.78
N LEU A 49 -1.70 -4.66 -22.29
CA LEU A 49 -1.28 -3.38 -22.85
C LEU A 49 0.23 -3.17 -22.66
N LEU A 50 0.78 -3.46 -21.47
CA LEU A 50 2.22 -3.36 -21.24
C LEU A 50 3.01 -4.37 -22.11
N ASN A 51 2.53 -5.59 -22.27
CA ASN A 51 3.14 -6.59 -23.15
C ASN A 51 3.14 -6.15 -24.62
N ILE A 52 2.07 -5.51 -25.09
CA ILE A 52 2.01 -4.93 -26.44
C ILE A 52 3.02 -3.79 -26.58
N LEU A 53 3.14 -2.90 -25.59
CA LEU A 53 4.13 -1.81 -25.59
C LEU A 53 5.56 -2.35 -25.60
N ASN A 54 5.78 -3.50 -24.94
CA ASN A 54 7.08 -4.17 -24.88
C ASN A 54 7.38 -5.02 -26.15
N GLY A 55 6.41 -5.15 -27.06
CA GLY A 55 6.54 -5.96 -28.29
C GLY A 55 6.39 -7.47 -28.06
N ASN A 56 5.94 -7.90 -26.90
CA ASN A 56 5.72 -9.32 -26.55
C ASN A 56 4.37 -9.86 -27.05
N GLU A 57 3.42 -8.98 -27.35
CA GLU A 57 2.09 -9.32 -27.86
C GLU A 57 1.69 -8.45 -29.05
N ASP A 58 0.95 -9.02 -30.01
CA ASP A 58 0.38 -8.31 -31.14
C ASP A 58 -0.94 -7.62 -30.77
N TYR A 59 -1.31 -6.61 -31.57
CA TYR A 59 -2.58 -5.88 -31.46
C TYR A 59 -3.35 -5.91 -32.79
N GLU A 60 -4.68 -5.69 -32.74
CA GLU A 60 -5.55 -5.81 -33.91
C GLU A 60 -5.53 -4.57 -34.81
N SER A 61 -5.57 -3.40 -34.21
CA SER A 61 -5.57 -2.12 -34.91
C SER A 61 -4.95 -1.02 -34.07
N GLY A 62 -4.52 0.03 -34.74
CA GLY A 62 -3.89 1.20 -34.12
C GLY A 62 -2.43 1.35 -34.50
N LYS A 63 -1.75 2.28 -33.82
CA LYS A 63 -0.35 2.57 -34.04
C LYS A 63 0.34 2.91 -32.73
N ILE A 64 1.53 2.34 -32.52
CA ILE A 64 2.41 2.65 -31.40
C ILE A 64 3.68 3.25 -31.99
N VAL A 65 4.06 4.42 -31.49
CA VAL A 65 5.24 5.15 -31.94
C VAL A 65 6.09 5.50 -30.74
N PHE A 66 7.29 4.96 -30.70
CA PHE A 66 8.35 5.41 -29.82
C PHE A 66 9.23 6.42 -30.53
N ARG A 67 9.69 7.43 -29.82
CA ARG A 67 10.72 8.34 -30.31
C ARG A 67 11.99 7.53 -30.60
N ARG A 68 12.70 7.88 -31.66
CA ARG A 68 13.96 7.22 -32.01
C ARG A 68 15.03 7.48 -30.95
N ASP A 69 15.94 6.53 -30.80
CA ASP A 69 17.12 6.61 -29.91
C ASP A 69 16.79 6.69 -28.41
N LEU A 70 15.59 6.22 -27.99
CA LEU A 70 15.24 6.10 -26.58
C LEU A 70 15.71 4.76 -25.99
N ARG A 71 16.28 4.82 -24.81
CA ARG A 71 16.52 3.66 -23.97
C ARG A 71 15.24 3.36 -23.18
N ILE A 72 14.62 2.23 -23.49
CA ILE A 72 13.38 1.78 -22.85
C ILE A 72 13.71 0.57 -22.00
N SER A 73 13.26 0.56 -20.76
CA SER A 73 13.34 -0.62 -19.88
C SER A 73 11.97 -0.94 -19.32
N CYS A 74 11.66 -2.23 -19.25
CA CYS A 74 10.38 -2.73 -18.76
C CYS A 74 10.60 -3.73 -17.63
N LEU A 75 9.89 -3.56 -16.52
CA LEU A 75 9.76 -4.54 -15.47
C LEU A 75 8.50 -5.37 -15.73
N GLU A 76 8.69 -6.64 -16.09
CA GLU A 76 7.59 -7.57 -16.32
C GLU A 76 7.05 -8.14 -15.00
N GLN A 77 5.78 -8.53 -15.00
CA GLN A 77 5.14 -9.15 -13.85
C GLN A 77 5.82 -10.47 -13.42
N SER A 78 6.35 -11.23 -14.37
CA SER A 78 7.03 -12.51 -14.13
C SER A 78 8.35 -12.55 -14.92
N PRO A 79 9.42 -11.95 -14.39
CA PRO A 79 10.71 -11.93 -15.07
C PRO A 79 11.31 -13.33 -15.15
N VAL A 80 11.88 -13.68 -16.30
CA VAL A 80 12.51 -14.98 -16.55
C VAL A 80 14.00 -14.77 -16.77
N TYR A 81 14.80 -15.46 -15.97
CA TYR A 81 16.26 -15.47 -16.08
C TYR A 81 16.79 -16.90 -16.19
N PRO A 82 17.91 -17.14 -16.87
CA PRO A 82 18.59 -18.43 -16.81
C PRO A 82 18.91 -18.83 -15.37
N PRO A 83 18.62 -20.08 -14.97
CA PRO A 83 18.74 -20.53 -13.59
C PRO A 83 20.18 -20.58 -13.06
N ASP A 84 21.16 -20.68 -13.96
CA ASP A 84 22.57 -20.82 -13.62
C ASP A 84 23.27 -19.49 -13.29
N LEU A 85 22.67 -18.36 -13.65
CA LEU A 85 23.23 -17.04 -13.38
C LEU A 85 23.27 -16.74 -11.89
N THR A 86 24.27 -15.99 -11.48
CA THR A 86 24.31 -15.36 -10.16
C THR A 86 23.43 -14.10 -10.13
N VAL A 87 23.08 -13.62 -8.94
CA VAL A 87 22.30 -12.38 -8.75
C VAL A 87 22.96 -11.20 -9.46
N ILE A 88 24.29 -11.06 -9.35
CA ILE A 88 25.01 -9.94 -9.97
C ILE A 88 25.01 -10.05 -11.50
N GLU A 89 25.21 -11.25 -12.04
CA GLU A 89 25.14 -11.50 -13.48
C GLU A 89 23.74 -11.25 -14.04
N ALA A 90 22.68 -11.58 -13.28
CA ALA A 90 21.31 -11.31 -13.66
C ALA A 90 20.99 -9.81 -13.70
N CYS A 91 21.61 -8.99 -12.84
CA CYS A 91 21.52 -7.54 -12.92
C CYS A 91 22.09 -6.97 -14.22
N PHE A 92 22.99 -7.71 -14.86
CA PHE A 92 23.62 -7.33 -16.13
C PHE A 92 23.08 -8.13 -17.34
N TRP A 93 22.03 -8.91 -17.17
CA TRP A 93 21.56 -9.84 -18.21
C TRP A 93 20.94 -9.16 -19.44
N HIS A 94 20.19 -8.10 -19.25
CA HIS A 94 19.63 -7.33 -20.38
C HIS A 94 20.67 -6.32 -20.86
N GLY A 95 21.43 -6.71 -21.87
CA GLY A 95 22.61 -6.05 -22.38
C GLY A 95 22.44 -4.54 -22.58
N ASN A 96 23.15 -3.80 -21.75
CA ASN A 96 23.51 -2.42 -21.99
C ASN A 96 24.94 -2.42 -22.52
N ALA A 97 25.34 -1.48 -23.37
CA ALA A 97 26.71 -1.34 -23.87
C ALA A 97 27.75 -1.40 -22.72
N MET A 98 27.36 -0.93 -21.54
CA MET A 98 28.14 -0.99 -20.33
C MET A 98 28.34 -2.43 -19.81
N THR A 99 27.30 -3.25 -19.84
CA THR A 99 27.38 -4.65 -19.38
C THR A 99 28.20 -5.51 -20.32
N ASP A 100 28.12 -5.25 -21.62
CA ASP A 100 28.94 -5.92 -22.63
C ASP A 100 30.42 -5.53 -22.50
N LEU A 101 30.67 -4.28 -22.14
CA LEU A 101 32.01 -3.78 -21.84
C LEU A 101 32.60 -4.45 -20.60
N ILE A 102 31.85 -4.56 -19.51
CA ILE A 102 32.25 -5.21 -18.25
C ILE A 102 32.53 -6.70 -18.50
N ARG A 103 31.63 -7.41 -19.21
CA ARG A 103 31.87 -8.82 -19.60
C ARG A 103 33.12 -9.00 -20.43
N SER A 104 33.32 -8.11 -21.40
CA SER A 104 34.52 -8.16 -22.25
C SER A 104 35.79 -7.96 -21.44
N TYR A 105 35.74 -7.06 -20.45
CA TYR A 105 36.85 -6.84 -19.52
C TYR A 105 37.11 -8.06 -18.63
N GLU A 106 36.09 -8.64 -18.01
CA GLU A 106 36.20 -9.84 -17.17
C GLU A 106 36.76 -11.02 -17.98
N TYR A 107 36.24 -11.26 -19.19
CA TYR A 107 36.74 -12.29 -20.08
C TYR A 107 38.22 -12.08 -20.45
N CYS A 108 38.64 -10.83 -20.67
CA CYS A 108 40.03 -10.51 -20.96
C CYS A 108 40.95 -10.67 -19.72
N MET A 109 40.43 -10.45 -18.52
CA MET A 109 41.16 -10.68 -17.26
C MET A 109 41.39 -12.17 -16.99
N GLU A 110 40.44 -13.02 -17.34
CA GLU A 110 40.58 -14.49 -17.21
C GLU A 110 41.58 -15.11 -18.24
N THR A 111 41.86 -14.36 -19.33
CA THR A 111 42.77 -14.85 -20.39
C THR A 111 44.10 -14.10 -20.34
N PRO A 112 45.15 -14.66 -19.70
CA PRO A 112 46.44 -13.97 -19.56
C PRO A 112 47.09 -13.68 -20.91
N GLY A 113 47.44 -12.41 -21.16
CA GLY A 113 48.20 -11.99 -22.36
C GLY A 113 47.37 -11.44 -23.51
N ASN A 114 46.08 -11.09 -23.30
CA ASN A 114 45.24 -10.52 -24.32
C ASN A 114 45.60 -9.05 -24.62
N PRO A 115 46.00 -8.69 -25.87
CA PRO A 115 46.49 -7.32 -26.21
C PRO A 115 45.38 -6.26 -26.17
N GLY A 116 44.12 -6.65 -26.04
CA GLY A 116 42.96 -5.75 -25.94
C GLY A 116 42.67 -5.19 -24.55
N LEU A 117 43.33 -5.70 -23.50
CA LEU A 117 43.00 -5.33 -22.11
C LEU A 117 43.20 -3.83 -21.85
N THR A 118 44.26 -3.21 -22.38
CA THR A 118 44.54 -1.78 -22.17
C THR A 118 43.46 -0.90 -22.80
N ALA A 119 43.02 -1.23 -24.00
CA ALA A 119 41.94 -0.48 -24.68
C ALA A 119 40.58 -0.63 -23.94
N LEU A 120 40.33 -1.79 -23.37
CA LEU A 120 39.13 -2.03 -22.56
C LEU A 120 39.19 -1.26 -21.23
N ILE A 121 40.33 -1.19 -20.58
CA ILE A 121 40.52 -0.37 -19.37
C ILE A 121 40.26 1.12 -19.65
N GLU A 122 40.84 1.66 -20.74
CA GLU A 122 40.59 3.04 -21.14
C GLU A 122 39.13 3.32 -21.46
N GLN A 123 38.42 2.32 -22.03
CA GLN A 123 36.99 2.42 -22.31
C GLN A 123 36.17 2.33 -21.03
N MET A 124 36.54 1.43 -20.09
CA MET A 124 35.93 1.30 -18.75
C MET A 124 36.05 2.60 -17.95
N GLU A 125 37.20 3.28 -18.00
CA GLU A 125 37.43 4.58 -17.35
C GLU A 125 36.58 5.70 -18.01
N ARG A 126 36.54 5.75 -19.34
CA ARG A 126 35.78 6.75 -20.10
C ARG A 126 34.28 6.66 -19.82
N GLU A 127 33.76 5.45 -19.75
CA GLU A 127 32.34 5.16 -19.53
C GLU A 127 31.98 5.09 -18.04
N GLN A 128 32.94 5.28 -17.12
CA GLN A 128 32.77 5.14 -15.66
C GLN A 128 32.21 3.77 -15.25
N ALA A 129 32.60 2.71 -15.96
CA ALA A 129 32.08 1.36 -15.77
C ALA A 129 32.47 0.75 -14.41
N TRP A 130 33.54 1.21 -13.78
CA TRP A 130 33.95 0.79 -12.43
C TRP A 130 32.91 1.11 -11.36
N ASP A 131 32.20 2.23 -11.48
CA ASP A 131 31.16 2.61 -10.54
C ASP A 131 29.88 1.83 -10.75
N TYR A 132 29.71 1.16 -11.89
CA TYR A 132 28.49 0.45 -12.25
C TYR A 132 28.25 -0.78 -11.37
N GLU A 133 29.29 -1.58 -11.10
CA GLU A 133 29.21 -2.71 -10.17
C GLU A 133 28.92 -2.23 -8.73
N HIS A 134 29.53 -1.12 -8.33
CA HIS A 134 29.27 -0.53 -7.03
C HIS A 134 27.81 -0.06 -6.90
N ARG A 135 27.27 0.60 -7.93
CA ARG A 135 25.85 0.99 -8.00
C ARG A 135 24.93 -0.23 -7.96
N ALA A 136 25.26 -1.30 -8.70
CA ALA A 136 24.49 -2.55 -8.66
C ALA A 136 24.42 -3.10 -7.22
N LYS A 137 25.55 -3.19 -6.55
CA LYS A 137 25.62 -3.64 -5.16
C LYS A 137 24.86 -2.72 -4.20
N GLN A 138 24.89 -1.41 -4.42
CA GLN A 138 24.11 -0.46 -3.63
C GLN A 138 22.62 -0.66 -3.81
N ILE A 139 22.11 -0.76 -5.05
CA ILE A 139 20.69 -0.98 -5.32
C ILE A 139 20.24 -2.33 -4.77
N LEU A 140 21.01 -3.41 -4.97
CA LEU A 140 20.72 -4.73 -4.42
C LEU A 140 20.67 -4.73 -2.89
N THR A 141 21.57 -4.00 -2.24
CA THR A 141 21.59 -3.84 -0.79
C THR A 141 20.34 -3.11 -0.28
N GLN A 142 19.92 -2.05 -0.97
CA GLN A 142 18.66 -1.34 -0.67
C GLN A 142 17.43 -2.23 -0.85
N LEU A 143 17.46 -3.11 -1.84
CA LEU A 143 16.44 -4.14 -2.06
C LEU A 143 16.63 -5.38 -1.15
N LYS A 144 17.47 -5.28 -0.11
CA LYS A 144 17.72 -6.31 0.91
C LYS A 144 18.15 -7.66 0.34
N ILE A 145 18.89 -7.67 -0.75
CA ILE A 145 19.57 -8.84 -1.30
C ILE A 145 20.99 -8.84 -0.74
N LYS A 146 21.32 -9.85 0.08
CA LYS A 146 22.60 -9.89 0.83
C LYS A 146 23.68 -10.71 0.11
N ASP A 147 23.29 -11.78 -0.55
CA ASP A 147 24.21 -12.68 -1.25
C ASP A 147 24.15 -12.43 -2.76
N PHE A 148 25.16 -11.75 -3.28
CA PHE A 148 25.24 -11.40 -4.70
C PHE A 148 25.70 -12.58 -5.58
N ASN A 149 26.32 -13.59 -4.97
CA ASN A 149 26.83 -14.77 -5.66
C ASN A 149 25.82 -15.94 -5.66
N GLN A 150 24.66 -15.77 -5.00
CA GLN A 150 23.61 -16.76 -4.99
C GLN A 150 23.07 -16.96 -6.40
N LYS A 151 22.84 -18.23 -6.80
CA LYS A 151 22.25 -18.55 -8.11
C LYS A 151 20.75 -18.20 -8.13
N ILE A 152 20.29 -17.76 -9.29
CA ILE A 152 18.88 -17.42 -9.55
C ILE A 152 17.95 -18.58 -9.22
N ALA A 153 18.35 -19.82 -9.51
CA ALA A 153 17.56 -21.03 -9.20
C ALA A 153 17.19 -21.18 -7.70
N HIS A 154 17.94 -20.56 -6.81
CA HIS A 154 17.73 -20.65 -5.36
C HIS A 154 16.98 -19.45 -4.77
N LEU A 155 16.57 -18.49 -5.60
CA LEU A 155 15.84 -17.32 -5.19
C LEU A 155 14.34 -17.60 -5.06
N SER A 156 13.70 -17.01 -4.07
CA SER A 156 12.23 -16.94 -4.03
C SER A 156 11.70 -16.04 -5.15
N GLY A 157 10.43 -16.21 -5.55
CA GLY A 157 9.81 -15.36 -6.57
C GLY A 157 9.87 -13.88 -6.24
N GLY A 158 9.73 -13.50 -4.95
CA GLY A 158 9.89 -12.13 -4.51
C GLY A 158 11.32 -11.60 -4.59
N GLN A 159 12.32 -12.45 -4.33
CA GLN A 159 13.73 -12.10 -4.53
C GLN A 159 14.06 -11.91 -6.01
N LEU A 160 13.54 -12.78 -6.87
CA LEU A 160 13.72 -12.68 -8.32
C LEU A 160 13.16 -11.36 -8.87
N LYS A 161 11.97 -10.95 -8.43
CA LYS A 161 11.40 -9.64 -8.81
C LYS A 161 12.25 -8.46 -8.36
N ARG A 162 12.84 -8.54 -7.16
CA ARG A 162 13.75 -7.50 -6.66
C ARG A 162 15.03 -7.41 -7.49
N VAL A 163 15.58 -8.55 -7.93
CA VAL A 163 16.72 -8.57 -8.86
C VAL A 163 16.34 -7.96 -10.21
N ALA A 164 15.16 -8.29 -10.74
CA ALA A 164 14.67 -7.70 -11.98
C ALA A 164 14.46 -6.19 -11.87
N LEU A 165 13.92 -5.72 -10.75
CA LEU A 165 13.80 -4.29 -10.47
C LEU A 165 15.18 -3.61 -10.43
N ALA A 166 16.18 -4.22 -9.77
CA ALA A 166 17.55 -3.71 -9.76
C ALA A 166 18.13 -3.60 -11.17
N ASN A 167 17.95 -4.64 -12.00
CA ASN A 167 18.38 -4.64 -13.39
C ASN A 167 17.80 -3.44 -14.16
N VAL A 168 16.48 -3.27 -14.11
CA VAL A 168 15.79 -2.21 -14.84
C VAL A 168 16.19 -0.80 -14.36
N LEU A 169 16.43 -0.61 -13.06
CA LEU A 169 16.88 0.67 -12.51
C LEU A 169 18.34 0.99 -12.88
N LEU A 170 19.18 -0.03 -13.00
CA LEU A 170 20.59 0.11 -13.38
C LEU A 170 20.77 0.57 -14.82
N THR A 171 19.84 0.26 -15.72
CA THR A 171 19.93 0.67 -17.13
C THR A 171 19.77 2.17 -17.34
N GLU A 172 19.32 2.93 -16.33
CA GLU A 172 19.04 4.38 -16.41
C GLU A 172 18.27 4.73 -17.71
N PRO A 173 17.06 4.17 -17.90
CA PRO A 173 16.32 4.35 -19.13
C PRO A 173 15.75 5.77 -19.25
N ASP A 174 15.52 6.22 -20.49
CA ASP A 174 14.80 7.47 -20.77
C ASP A 174 13.28 7.28 -20.50
N LEU A 175 12.76 6.07 -20.82
CA LEU A 175 11.40 5.64 -20.51
C LEU A 175 11.40 4.33 -19.73
N LEU A 176 10.88 4.37 -18.53
CA LEU A 176 10.73 3.24 -17.63
C LEU A 176 9.27 2.77 -17.59
N ILE A 177 9.04 1.49 -17.86
CA ILE A 177 7.72 0.85 -17.79
C ILE A 177 7.73 -0.16 -16.64
N LEU A 178 6.82 0.02 -15.64
CA LEU A 178 6.77 -0.82 -14.46
C LEU A 178 5.39 -1.50 -14.31
N ASP A 179 5.38 -2.82 -14.22
CA ASP A 179 4.16 -3.60 -13.88
C ASP A 179 4.24 -4.08 -12.45
N GLU A 180 3.41 -3.48 -11.58
CA GLU A 180 3.29 -3.76 -10.14
C GLU A 180 4.65 -3.81 -9.41
N PRO A 181 5.44 -2.71 -9.42
CA PRO A 181 6.78 -2.70 -8.85
C PRO A 181 6.80 -2.79 -7.32
N THR A 182 5.71 -2.46 -6.65
CA THR A 182 5.59 -2.47 -5.18
C THR A 182 5.28 -3.86 -4.62
N ASN A 183 4.82 -4.79 -5.45
CA ASN A 183 4.52 -6.16 -5.03
C ASN A 183 5.78 -6.88 -4.54
N HIS A 184 5.70 -7.56 -3.40
CA HIS A 184 6.79 -8.27 -2.73
C HIS A 184 7.92 -7.39 -2.15
N LEU A 185 7.76 -6.07 -2.20
CA LEU A 185 8.65 -5.15 -1.49
C LEU A 185 8.10 -4.94 -0.07
N ASP A 186 8.99 -4.84 0.88
CA ASP A 186 8.61 -4.31 2.19
C ASP A 186 8.59 -2.78 2.16
N LEU A 187 8.02 -2.22 3.19
CA LEU A 187 7.74 -0.80 3.26
C LEU A 187 8.97 0.10 3.12
N GLU A 188 10.12 -0.30 3.71
CA GLU A 188 11.37 0.46 3.62
C GLU A 188 11.89 0.48 2.16
N MET A 189 11.73 -0.64 1.45
CA MET A 189 12.08 -0.74 0.02
C MET A 189 11.16 0.11 -0.85
N ILE A 190 9.84 0.11 -0.56
CA ILE A 190 8.87 0.96 -1.27
C ILE A 190 9.23 2.44 -1.10
N GLU A 191 9.53 2.88 0.11
CA GLU A 191 9.94 4.26 0.40
C GLU A 191 11.26 4.66 -0.26
N TRP A 192 12.20 3.73 -0.32
CA TRP A 192 13.43 3.96 -1.05
C TRP A 192 13.16 4.12 -2.54
N LEU A 193 12.32 3.25 -3.13
CA LEU A 193 11.94 3.30 -4.54
C LEU A 193 11.20 4.60 -4.87
N GLU A 194 10.26 5.04 -4.03
CA GLU A 194 9.58 6.33 -4.15
C GLU A 194 10.59 7.48 -4.28
N ARG A 195 11.54 7.55 -3.32
CA ARG A 195 12.58 8.59 -3.30
C ARG A 195 13.51 8.51 -4.51
N TYR A 196 13.85 7.30 -4.95
CA TYR A 196 14.67 7.08 -6.12
C TYR A 196 13.97 7.60 -7.38
N LEU A 197 12.72 7.19 -7.64
CA LEU A 197 11.95 7.61 -8.80
C LEU A 197 11.60 9.11 -8.80
N GLN A 198 11.41 9.71 -7.62
CA GLN A 198 11.18 11.17 -7.52
C GLN A 198 12.40 12.00 -7.92
N ARG A 199 13.61 11.51 -7.64
CA ARG A 199 14.87 12.20 -7.97
C ARG A 199 15.34 11.97 -9.39
N ALA A 200 14.95 10.85 -9.97
CA ALA A 200 15.36 10.46 -11.31
C ALA A 200 14.72 11.34 -12.38
N THR A 201 15.48 11.65 -13.43
CA THR A 201 15.05 12.47 -14.59
C THR A 201 14.50 11.62 -15.73
N MET A 202 13.85 10.49 -15.42
CA MET A 202 13.27 9.57 -16.41
C MET A 202 11.77 9.75 -16.55
N SER A 203 11.25 9.44 -17.72
CA SER A 203 9.80 9.30 -17.93
C SER A 203 9.33 7.95 -17.43
N LEU A 204 8.13 7.90 -16.86
CA LEU A 204 7.60 6.70 -16.19
C LEU A 204 6.19 6.38 -16.69
N LEU A 205 5.97 5.14 -17.09
CA LEU A 205 4.64 4.56 -17.23
C LEU A 205 4.52 3.39 -16.25
N MET A 206 3.59 3.47 -15.32
CA MET A 206 3.51 2.52 -14.22
C MET A 206 2.09 2.00 -14.02
N VAL A 207 1.98 0.69 -13.82
CA VAL A 207 0.78 0.04 -13.31
C VAL A 207 1.05 -0.33 -11.86
N THR A 208 0.22 0.14 -10.93
CA THR A 208 0.27 -0.30 -9.53
C THR A 208 -1.07 -0.10 -8.84
N HIS A 209 -1.31 -0.90 -7.81
CA HIS A 209 -2.44 -0.78 -6.91
C HIS A 209 -2.11 -0.02 -5.62
N ASP A 210 -0.84 0.33 -5.40
CA ASP A 210 -0.40 1.17 -4.29
C ASP A 210 -0.76 2.65 -4.53
N ARG A 211 -1.80 3.10 -3.82
CA ARG A 211 -2.38 4.45 -3.96
C ARG A 211 -1.44 5.54 -3.45
N TYR A 212 -0.70 5.24 -2.39
CA TYR A 212 0.29 6.17 -1.83
C TYR A 212 1.45 6.39 -2.79
N PHE A 213 1.90 5.30 -3.41
CA PHE A 213 2.95 5.33 -4.41
C PHE A 213 2.51 6.15 -5.64
N LEU A 214 1.27 5.92 -6.13
CA LEU A 214 0.69 6.72 -7.22
C LEU A 214 0.61 8.21 -6.86
N ASP A 215 0.17 8.55 -5.65
CA ASP A 215 0.00 9.94 -5.22
C ASP A 215 1.33 10.71 -5.14
N ARG A 216 2.41 10.01 -4.75
CA ARG A 216 3.73 10.62 -4.57
C ARG A 216 4.60 10.64 -5.81
N VAL A 217 4.49 9.64 -6.68
CA VAL A 217 5.39 9.46 -7.82
C VAL A 217 4.77 9.99 -9.12
N CYS A 218 3.47 9.78 -9.34
CA CYS A 218 2.81 10.13 -10.60
C CYS A 218 2.33 11.58 -10.62
N SER A 219 2.52 12.23 -11.78
CA SER A 219 2.01 13.57 -12.09
C SER A 219 0.74 13.53 -12.93
N GLU A 220 0.44 12.40 -13.54
CA GLU A 220 -0.75 12.16 -14.36
C GLU A 220 -1.24 10.73 -14.14
N ILE A 221 -2.56 10.55 -14.11
CA ILE A 221 -3.20 9.25 -14.00
C ILE A 221 -4.07 9.01 -15.22
N ILE A 222 -3.91 7.84 -15.80
CA ILE A 222 -4.73 7.34 -16.90
C ILE A 222 -5.58 6.19 -16.39
N GLU A 223 -6.89 6.30 -16.53
CA GLU A 223 -7.85 5.25 -16.16
C GLU A 223 -8.39 4.57 -17.41
N LEU A 224 -8.26 3.24 -17.47
CA LEU A 224 -8.94 2.40 -18.45
C LEU A 224 -10.23 1.88 -17.84
N ASP A 225 -11.37 2.44 -18.26
CA ASP A 225 -12.70 2.08 -17.77
C ASP A 225 -13.68 1.94 -18.93
N ASN A 226 -14.46 0.85 -18.94
CA ASN A 226 -15.45 0.55 -19.97
C ASN A 226 -14.92 0.70 -21.41
N LEU A 227 -13.79 0.06 -21.71
CA LEU A 227 -13.09 0.07 -23.02
C LEU A 227 -12.56 1.45 -23.48
N THR A 228 -12.72 2.47 -22.65
CA THR A 228 -12.29 3.85 -22.92
C THR A 228 -11.20 4.29 -21.95
N MET A 229 -10.39 5.25 -22.38
CA MET A 229 -9.29 5.79 -21.61
C MET A 229 -9.57 7.23 -21.19
N TYR A 230 -9.36 7.52 -19.92
CA TYR A 230 -9.55 8.86 -19.33
C TYR A 230 -8.24 9.31 -18.70
N ALA A 231 -7.77 10.50 -19.06
CA ALA A 231 -6.55 11.08 -18.52
C ALA A 231 -6.87 12.19 -17.50
N TYR A 232 -6.19 12.14 -16.36
CA TYR A 232 -6.33 13.11 -15.26
C TYR A 232 -4.96 13.69 -14.93
N LYS A 233 -4.79 14.99 -15.17
CA LYS A 233 -3.54 15.71 -14.87
C LYS A 233 -3.50 16.10 -13.39
N GLY A 234 -2.88 15.28 -12.60
CA GLY A 234 -2.76 15.44 -11.17
C GLY A 234 -2.38 14.13 -10.48
N ASN A 235 -2.32 14.17 -9.15
CA ASN A 235 -2.03 13.03 -8.31
C ASN A 235 -3.27 12.11 -8.12
N TYR A 236 -3.11 11.06 -7.33
CA TYR A 236 -4.18 10.08 -7.08
C TYR A 236 -5.39 10.71 -6.36
N SER A 237 -5.17 11.62 -5.44
CA SER A 237 -6.24 12.33 -4.73
C SER A 237 -7.09 13.17 -5.68
N TYR A 238 -6.46 13.90 -6.60
CA TYR A 238 -7.14 14.65 -7.66
C TYR A 238 -7.94 13.73 -8.61
N TYR A 239 -7.36 12.58 -8.99
CA TYR A 239 -8.05 11.57 -9.78
C TYR A 239 -9.34 11.10 -9.12
N LEU A 240 -9.31 10.79 -7.80
CA LEU A 240 -10.50 10.32 -7.07
C LEU A 240 -11.63 11.36 -7.11
N GLU A 241 -11.30 12.64 -6.88
CA GLU A 241 -12.27 13.73 -6.94
C GLU A 241 -12.91 13.84 -8.33
N LYS A 242 -12.08 13.89 -9.36
CA LYS A 242 -12.55 14.03 -10.75
C LYS A 242 -13.29 12.80 -11.26
N ARG A 243 -12.89 11.62 -10.86
CA ARG A 243 -13.62 10.39 -11.13
C ARG A 243 -15.01 10.41 -10.50
N GLN A 244 -15.12 10.86 -9.25
CA GLN A 244 -16.41 10.98 -8.56
C GLN A 244 -17.31 11.98 -9.28
N GLU A 245 -16.82 13.16 -9.64
CA GLU A 245 -17.57 14.15 -10.43
C GLU A 245 -18.08 13.56 -11.75
N ARG A 246 -17.23 12.82 -12.48
CA ARG A 246 -17.60 12.14 -13.73
C ARG A 246 -18.72 11.12 -13.51
N MET A 247 -18.62 10.31 -12.46
CA MET A 247 -19.63 9.28 -12.14
C MET A 247 -20.95 9.92 -11.74
N ASP A 248 -20.93 10.96 -10.93
CA ASP A 248 -22.15 11.68 -10.50
C ASP A 248 -22.83 12.38 -11.69
N ALA A 249 -22.05 12.95 -12.62
CA ALA A 249 -22.57 13.52 -13.88
C ALA A 249 -23.23 12.43 -14.76
N ALA A 250 -22.57 11.29 -14.94
CA ALA A 250 -23.08 10.17 -15.72
C ALA A 250 -24.36 9.57 -15.09
N MET A 251 -24.41 9.44 -13.75
CA MET A 251 -25.62 9.00 -13.05
C MET A 251 -26.79 9.97 -13.24
N SER A 252 -26.51 11.28 -13.20
CA SER A 252 -27.52 12.32 -13.44
C SER A 252 -28.05 12.25 -14.88
N GLU A 253 -27.17 12.04 -15.86
CA GLU A 253 -27.54 11.87 -17.27
C GLU A 253 -28.45 10.64 -17.46
N VAL A 254 -28.06 9.47 -16.94
CA VAL A 254 -28.87 8.25 -17.03
C VAL A 254 -30.20 8.41 -16.30
N SER A 255 -30.25 9.09 -15.15
CA SER A 255 -31.50 9.36 -14.44
C SER A 255 -32.45 10.24 -15.25
N ARG A 256 -31.93 11.30 -15.90
CA ARG A 256 -32.68 12.16 -16.80
C ARG A 256 -33.20 11.37 -18.03
N ALA A 257 -32.30 10.57 -18.64
CA ALA A 257 -32.64 9.71 -19.75
C ALA A 257 -33.72 8.68 -19.39
N ASN A 258 -33.65 8.05 -18.22
CA ASN A 258 -34.67 7.11 -17.73
C ASN A 258 -36.01 7.78 -17.51
N ASN A 259 -36.06 8.98 -16.95
CA ASN A 259 -37.30 9.73 -16.78
C ASN A 259 -37.94 10.11 -18.12
N LEU A 260 -37.13 10.50 -19.10
CA LEU A 260 -37.59 10.81 -20.44
C LEU A 260 -38.00 9.54 -21.19
N TYR A 261 -37.22 8.46 -21.09
CA TYR A 261 -37.53 7.16 -21.69
C TYR A 261 -38.88 6.61 -21.25
N ARG A 262 -39.23 6.71 -19.95
CA ARG A 262 -40.57 6.29 -19.46
C ARG A 262 -41.68 7.06 -20.15
N LYS A 263 -41.54 8.37 -20.35
CA LYS A 263 -42.54 9.20 -21.05
C LYS A 263 -42.65 8.83 -22.54
N GLU A 264 -41.48 8.67 -23.21
CA GLU A 264 -41.44 8.31 -24.63
C GLU A 264 -41.88 6.86 -24.87
N LEU A 265 -41.69 5.94 -23.91
CA LEU A 265 -42.15 4.57 -23.97
C LEU A 265 -43.70 4.51 -23.99
N ASP A 266 -44.35 5.34 -23.19
CA ASP A 266 -45.81 5.44 -23.19
C ASP A 266 -46.33 5.97 -24.54
N TRP A 267 -45.61 6.94 -25.15
CA TRP A 267 -45.94 7.40 -26.49
C TRP A 267 -45.66 6.31 -27.54
N MET A 268 -44.61 5.56 -27.42
CA MET A 268 -44.24 4.47 -28.33
C MET A 268 -45.25 3.31 -28.28
N ARG A 269 -45.83 3.04 -27.13
CA ARG A 269 -46.87 2.00 -26.92
C ARG A 269 -48.25 2.40 -27.47
N ARG A 270 -48.53 3.70 -27.63
CA ARG A 270 -49.81 4.15 -28.20
C ARG A 270 -49.87 3.86 -29.70
N MET A 271 -51.00 3.35 -30.18
CA MET A 271 -51.19 3.19 -31.61
C MET A 271 -51.35 4.56 -32.30
N PRO A 272 -50.83 4.72 -33.54
CA PRO A 272 -51.02 5.95 -34.29
C PRO A 272 -52.54 6.18 -34.54
N CYS A 273 -52.99 7.42 -34.39
CA CYS A 273 -54.36 7.79 -34.64
C CYS A 273 -54.65 7.76 -36.16
N ALA A 274 -55.72 7.10 -36.57
CA ALA A 274 -56.22 7.00 -37.94
C ALA A 274 -55.17 6.45 -38.95
N ARG A 275 -55.03 7.06 -40.14
CA ARG A 275 -54.10 6.64 -41.20
C ARG A 275 -52.68 7.22 -41.03
N GLY A 276 -52.30 7.77 -39.85
CA GLY A 276 -51.00 8.39 -39.60
C GLY A 276 -49.93 7.37 -39.25
N HIS A 277 -48.69 7.68 -39.63
CA HIS A 277 -47.49 6.97 -39.19
C HIS A 277 -46.82 7.75 -38.03
N LYS A 278 -46.12 7.03 -37.13
CA LYS A 278 -45.28 7.69 -36.12
C LYS A 278 -44.16 8.45 -36.82
N ALA A 279 -43.78 9.61 -36.28
CA ALA A 279 -42.69 10.39 -36.82
C ALA A 279 -41.35 9.62 -36.69
N ARG A 280 -40.76 9.24 -37.81
CA ARG A 280 -39.53 8.43 -37.88
C ARG A 280 -38.39 9.02 -37.06
N TYR A 281 -38.18 10.34 -37.10
CA TYR A 281 -37.21 11.04 -36.27
C TYR A 281 -37.37 10.78 -34.77
N ARG A 282 -38.66 10.74 -34.28
CA ARG A 282 -38.95 10.50 -32.86
C ARG A 282 -38.74 9.03 -32.48
N GLU A 283 -38.98 8.12 -33.42
CA GLU A 283 -38.64 6.70 -33.23
C GLU A 283 -37.13 6.48 -33.13
N GLU A 284 -36.35 7.10 -34.01
CA GLU A 284 -34.88 7.05 -33.97
C GLU A 284 -34.36 7.66 -32.66
N ALA A 285 -34.84 8.83 -32.26
CA ALA A 285 -34.51 9.46 -30.99
C ALA A 285 -34.86 8.60 -29.77
N PHE A 286 -35.99 7.86 -29.83
CA PHE A 286 -36.36 6.92 -28.78
C PHE A 286 -35.35 5.78 -28.63
N TYR A 287 -34.87 5.18 -29.72
CA TYR A 287 -33.88 4.13 -29.67
C TYR A 287 -32.49 4.63 -29.14
N GLU A 288 -32.10 5.85 -29.51
CA GLU A 288 -30.91 6.46 -28.96
C GLU A 288 -31.08 6.74 -27.45
N LEU A 289 -32.24 7.26 -27.04
CA LEU A 289 -32.54 7.48 -25.62
C LEU A 289 -32.59 6.15 -24.83
N GLU A 290 -33.10 5.08 -25.46
CA GLU A 290 -33.14 3.74 -24.88
C GLU A 290 -31.71 3.23 -24.59
N LYS A 291 -30.75 3.44 -25.51
CA LYS A 291 -29.34 3.06 -25.31
C LYS A 291 -28.76 3.76 -24.11
N VAL A 292 -28.99 5.08 -23.97
CA VAL A 292 -28.50 5.86 -22.82
C VAL A 292 -29.20 5.45 -21.52
N ALA A 293 -30.54 5.29 -21.53
CA ALA A 293 -31.33 4.91 -20.37
C ALA A 293 -31.01 3.50 -19.85
N LYS A 294 -30.67 2.57 -20.74
CA LYS A 294 -30.27 1.20 -20.40
C LYS A 294 -28.75 1.06 -20.12
N ARG A 295 -27.99 2.14 -20.24
CA ARG A 295 -26.58 2.13 -19.89
C ARG A 295 -26.44 1.77 -18.40
N ARG A 296 -25.90 0.60 -18.12
CA ARG A 296 -25.59 0.18 -16.76
C ARG A 296 -24.38 0.98 -16.31
N LEU A 297 -24.61 2.00 -15.50
CA LEU A 297 -23.57 2.54 -14.65
C LEU A 297 -23.47 1.60 -13.45
N ASP A 298 -22.25 1.31 -13.01
CA ASP A 298 -22.08 0.60 -11.73
C ASP A 298 -22.76 1.46 -10.66
N GLU A 299 -23.93 0.99 -10.19
CA GLU A 299 -24.65 1.65 -9.11
C GLU A 299 -23.72 1.73 -7.91
N LYS A 300 -23.74 2.86 -7.19
CA LYS A 300 -23.13 2.95 -5.86
C LYS A 300 -23.69 1.77 -5.08
N ASN A 301 -22.88 0.76 -4.86
CA ASN A 301 -23.26 -0.38 -4.07
C ASN A 301 -23.72 0.14 -2.71
N ALA A 302 -24.94 -0.18 -2.29
CA ALA A 302 -25.43 0.19 -0.97
C ALA A 302 -24.43 -0.32 0.07
N VAL A 303 -24.06 0.52 1.02
CA VAL A 303 -23.12 0.16 2.09
C VAL A 303 -23.55 -1.16 2.71
N LEU A 304 -22.67 -2.16 2.66
CA LEU A 304 -22.90 -3.49 3.20
C LEU A 304 -22.79 -3.46 4.73
N ASN A 305 -23.87 -3.13 5.41
CA ASN A 305 -23.95 -3.30 6.86
C ASN A 305 -24.26 -4.77 7.19
N VAL A 306 -23.25 -5.63 7.15
CA VAL A 306 -23.40 -7.03 7.54
C VAL A 306 -23.37 -7.13 9.06
N LYS A 307 -24.43 -7.73 9.65
CA LYS A 307 -24.42 -8.06 11.08
C LYS A 307 -23.51 -9.24 11.30
N SER A 308 -22.36 -9.00 11.95
CA SER A 308 -21.47 -10.09 12.36
C SER A 308 -22.15 -11.01 13.39
N SER A 309 -21.70 -12.26 13.48
CA SER A 309 -22.13 -13.16 14.53
C SER A 309 -21.76 -12.61 15.91
N TYR A 310 -22.55 -12.95 16.94
CA TYR A 310 -22.30 -12.47 18.31
C TYR A 310 -20.87 -12.78 18.77
N ILE A 311 -20.19 -11.79 19.35
CA ILE A 311 -18.87 -11.95 19.96
C ILE A 311 -18.99 -11.79 21.48
N GLY A 312 -18.48 -12.75 22.25
CA GLY A 312 -18.45 -12.76 23.72
C GLY A 312 -17.48 -11.74 24.31
N ASN A 313 -17.32 -11.73 25.64
CA ASN A 313 -16.36 -10.85 26.32
C ASN A 313 -14.93 -11.35 26.20
N LYS A 314 -14.76 -12.69 26.20
CA LYS A 314 -13.46 -13.33 26.04
C LYS A 314 -13.25 -13.59 24.54
N ILE A 315 -12.25 -12.92 23.98
CA ILE A 315 -11.95 -13.02 22.56
C ILE A 315 -10.70 -13.87 22.36
N ILE A 316 -9.53 -13.29 22.50
CA ILE A 316 -8.25 -14.01 22.44
C ILE A 316 -7.34 -13.45 23.54
N GLU A 317 -6.76 -14.33 24.32
CA GLU A 317 -5.74 -14.01 25.31
C GLU A 317 -4.45 -14.72 24.93
N ILE A 318 -3.41 -13.96 24.72
CA ILE A 318 -2.07 -14.42 24.42
C ILE A 318 -1.25 -14.30 25.70
N ASN A 319 -0.80 -15.44 26.25
CA ASN A 319 -0.10 -15.47 27.52
C ASN A 319 1.35 -15.86 27.28
N TYR A 320 2.25 -14.87 27.25
CA TYR A 320 3.71 -15.02 27.23
C TYR A 320 4.21 -16.04 26.21
N ILE A 321 3.78 -15.88 24.96
CA ILE A 321 4.19 -16.78 23.88
C ILE A 321 5.58 -16.45 23.38
N SER A 322 6.38 -17.50 23.13
CA SER A 322 7.67 -17.39 22.44
C SER A 322 7.72 -18.40 21.31
N LYS A 323 8.40 -18.02 20.22
CA LYS A 323 8.58 -18.86 19.04
C LYS A 323 9.92 -18.58 18.38
N SER A 324 10.65 -19.66 18.04
CA SER A 324 11.90 -19.60 17.32
C SER A 324 11.96 -20.63 16.20
N PHE A 325 12.69 -20.35 15.13
CA PHE A 325 12.99 -21.30 14.06
C PHE A 325 14.50 -21.51 13.96
N GLY A 326 14.98 -22.61 14.56
CA GLY A 326 16.39 -22.97 14.56
C GLY A 326 17.27 -22.06 15.45
N PRO A 327 18.57 -22.33 15.51
CA PRO A 327 19.48 -21.54 16.34
C PRO A 327 19.66 -20.14 15.77
N GLY A 328 19.12 -19.13 16.45
CA GLY A 328 19.37 -17.71 16.17
C GLY A 328 18.23 -16.94 15.48
N LYS A 329 17.11 -17.56 15.09
CA LYS A 329 15.99 -16.82 14.52
C LYS A 329 14.80 -16.82 15.49
N MET A 330 14.82 -15.90 16.46
CA MET A 330 13.70 -15.65 17.35
C MET A 330 12.65 -14.80 16.65
N ILE A 331 11.39 -15.23 16.67
CA ILE A 331 10.25 -14.56 16.04
C ILE A 331 9.43 -13.78 17.04
N LEU A 332 9.19 -14.41 18.20
CA LEU A 332 8.49 -13.80 19.33
C LEU A 332 9.19 -14.19 20.62
N ASN A 333 9.31 -13.24 21.51
CA ASN A 333 9.89 -13.43 22.83
C ASN A 333 8.95 -12.90 23.90
N ASP A 334 8.40 -13.80 24.71
CA ASP A 334 7.59 -13.51 25.89
C ASP A 334 6.44 -12.51 25.63
N PHE A 335 5.76 -12.67 24.48
CA PHE A 335 4.72 -11.75 24.03
C PHE A 335 3.40 -11.99 24.76
N PHE A 336 2.85 -10.93 25.36
CA PHE A 336 1.56 -10.91 26.06
C PHE A 336 0.62 -9.91 25.38
N TYR A 337 -0.63 -10.34 25.09
CA TYR A 337 -1.65 -9.47 24.54
C TYR A 337 -3.06 -9.99 24.82
N VAL A 338 -4.01 -9.07 25.05
CA VAL A 338 -5.44 -9.40 25.24
C VAL A 338 -6.27 -8.59 24.27
N PHE A 339 -6.98 -9.27 23.37
CA PHE A 339 -7.83 -8.62 22.38
C PHE A 339 -9.10 -8.06 23.01
N SER A 340 -9.40 -6.81 22.63
CA SER A 340 -10.63 -6.11 23.00
C SER A 340 -11.74 -6.34 21.97
N ARG A 341 -13.00 -6.06 22.33
CA ARG A 341 -14.11 -6.16 21.39
C ARG A 341 -14.03 -5.10 20.30
N TYR A 342 -14.34 -5.52 19.07
CA TYR A 342 -14.39 -4.65 17.89
C TYR A 342 -13.05 -4.00 17.54
N GLU A 343 -12.00 -4.53 18.07
CA GLU A 343 -10.65 -4.07 17.86
C GLU A 343 -10.21 -4.32 16.42
N LYS A 344 -9.64 -3.29 15.78
CA LYS A 344 -9.10 -3.35 14.43
C LYS A 344 -7.62 -3.07 14.47
N MET A 345 -6.85 -4.15 14.44
CA MET A 345 -5.40 -4.15 14.61
C MET A 345 -4.68 -4.31 13.27
N GLY A 346 -3.67 -3.49 13.04
CA GLY A 346 -2.73 -3.65 11.95
C GLY A 346 -1.43 -4.30 12.40
N ILE A 347 -0.89 -5.19 11.58
CA ILE A 347 0.43 -5.78 11.81
C ILE A 347 1.40 -5.25 10.78
N VAL A 348 2.49 -4.62 11.24
CA VAL A 348 3.52 -4.00 10.40
C VAL A 348 4.89 -4.57 10.74
N GLY A 349 5.77 -4.65 9.77
CA GLY A 349 7.15 -5.11 9.96
C GLY A 349 7.76 -5.61 8.67
N ASN A 350 9.08 -5.76 8.67
CA ASN A 350 9.82 -6.23 7.51
C ASN A 350 9.45 -7.66 7.11
N ASN A 351 9.75 -8.04 5.87
CA ASN A 351 9.51 -9.42 5.43
C ASN A 351 10.40 -10.40 6.22
N GLY A 352 9.78 -11.51 6.65
CA GLY A 352 10.48 -12.55 7.44
C GLY A 352 10.62 -12.27 8.93
N THR A 353 9.98 -11.21 9.49
CA THR A 353 9.94 -10.94 10.94
C THR A 353 8.95 -11.81 11.71
N GLY A 354 8.15 -12.65 11.01
CA GLY A 354 7.26 -13.63 11.66
C GLY A 354 5.79 -13.24 11.71
N LYS A 355 5.34 -12.24 10.94
CA LYS A 355 3.93 -11.79 10.88
C LYS A 355 2.97 -12.95 10.59
N SER A 356 3.19 -13.69 9.50
CA SER A 356 2.34 -14.83 9.12
C SER A 356 2.45 -16.01 10.10
N THR A 357 3.60 -16.20 10.75
CA THR A 357 3.77 -17.20 11.83
C THR A 357 2.92 -16.85 13.04
N PHE A 358 2.90 -15.57 13.43
CA PHE A 358 2.04 -15.07 14.52
C PHE A 358 0.56 -15.33 14.22
N ILE A 359 0.12 -15.02 12.99
CA ILE A 359 -1.26 -15.32 12.54
C ILE A 359 -1.55 -16.82 12.63
N LYS A 360 -0.65 -17.68 12.13
CA LYS A 360 -0.82 -19.14 12.20
C LYS A 360 -0.93 -19.65 13.64
N MET A 361 -0.20 -19.04 14.60
CA MET A 361 -0.33 -19.37 16.02
C MET A 361 -1.68 -18.92 16.61
N LEU A 362 -2.19 -17.74 16.23
CA LEU A 362 -3.53 -17.27 16.64
C LEU A 362 -4.65 -18.19 16.15
N LEU A 363 -4.51 -18.71 14.93
CA LEU A 363 -5.47 -19.63 14.32
C LEU A 363 -5.33 -21.08 14.80
N GLY A 364 -4.32 -21.36 15.65
CA GLY A 364 -4.03 -22.73 16.11
C GLY A 364 -3.45 -23.65 15.04
N LEU A 365 -2.98 -23.11 13.92
CA LEU A 365 -2.33 -23.86 12.83
C LEU A 365 -0.87 -24.18 13.16
N GLU A 366 -0.27 -23.42 14.07
CA GLU A 366 1.09 -23.60 14.56
C GLU A 366 1.12 -23.40 16.07
N ASN A 367 1.91 -24.22 16.78
CA ASN A 367 2.02 -24.12 18.23
C ASN A 367 3.20 -23.21 18.63
N PRO A 368 3.04 -22.36 19.65
CA PRO A 368 4.16 -21.65 20.25
C PRO A 368 5.12 -22.64 20.96
N ASP A 369 6.40 -22.27 21.09
CA ASP A 369 7.39 -23.07 21.80
C ASP A 369 7.20 -22.96 23.32
N SER A 370 6.75 -21.80 23.80
CA SER A 370 6.34 -21.56 25.19
C SER A 370 5.12 -20.64 25.27
N GLY A 371 4.45 -20.63 26.40
CA GLY A 371 3.21 -19.87 26.59
C GLY A 371 1.98 -20.55 25.98
N ARG A 372 0.87 -19.83 25.89
CA ARG A 372 -0.38 -20.35 25.30
C ARG A 372 -1.25 -19.25 24.72
N VAL A 373 -1.99 -19.59 23.68
CA VAL A 373 -3.07 -18.78 23.12
C VAL A 373 -4.40 -19.37 23.57
N VAL A 374 -5.27 -18.55 24.15
CA VAL A 374 -6.60 -18.95 24.59
C VAL A 374 -7.63 -18.23 23.76
N VAL A 375 -8.38 -18.97 22.95
CA VAL A 375 -9.44 -18.45 22.07
C VAL A 375 -10.79 -18.61 22.74
N GLY A 376 -11.64 -17.59 22.69
CA GLY A 376 -13.00 -17.63 23.23
C GLY A 376 -13.92 -18.54 22.42
N GLU A 377 -14.83 -19.24 23.06
CA GLU A 377 -15.74 -20.22 22.44
C GLU A 377 -16.67 -19.61 21.38
N THR A 378 -16.94 -18.31 21.45
CA THR A 378 -17.81 -17.60 20.51
C THR A 378 -17.06 -17.07 19.29
N VAL A 379 -15.73 -17.18 19.24
CA VAL A 379 -14.90 -16.66 18.15
C VAL A 379 -15.06 -17.55 16.92
N ARG A 380 -15.39 -16.90 15.79
CA ARG A 380 -15.46 -17.52 14.47
C ARG A 380 -14.48 -16.80 13.56
N PHE A 381 -13.39 -17.48 13.25
CA PHE A 381 -12.36 -16.94 12.38
C PHE A 381 -12.80 -16.94 10.91
N GLY A 382 -12.54 -15.82 10.22
CA GLY A 382 -12.44 -15.76 8.79
C GLY A 382 -11.00 -15.46 8.44
N TYR A 383 -10.32 -16.38 7.78
CA TYR A 383 -8.91 -16.22 7.42
C TYR A 383 -8.73 -16.10 5.90
N TYR A 384 -8.20 -14.96 5.49
CA TYR A 384 -7.74 -14.72 4.13
C TYR A 384 -6.21 -14.86 4.10
N SER A 385 -5.70 -15.97 3.57
CA SER A 385 -4.27 -16.27 3.54
C SER A 385 -3.60 -15.78 2.24
N GLN A 386 -2.33 -15.49 2.32
CA GLN A 386 -1.51 -15.14 1.17
C GLN A 386 -1.42 -16.28 0.13
N ASP A 387 -1.40 -17.55 0.59
CA ASP A 387 -1.29 -18.71 -0.30
C ASP A 387 -2.57 -18.96 -1.11
N GLY A 388 -3.69 -18.33 -0.74
CA GLY A 388 -4.98 -18.48 -1.40
C GLY A 388 -5.67 -19.82 -1.11
N LEU A 389 -6.82 -20.01 -1.74
CA LEU A 389 -7.61 -21.25 -1.67
C LEU A 389 -7.58 -21.96 -3.02
N THR A 390 -7.44 -23.26 -3.00
CA THR A 390 -7.62 -24.09 -4.19
C THR A 390 -9.10 -24.34 -4.38
N PHE A 391 -9.64 -23.84 -5.48
CA PHE A 391 -11.03 -24.09 -5.87
C PHE A 391 -11.12 -25.29 -6.80
N ASP A 392 -12.26 -25.97 -6.77
CA ASP A 392 -12.61 -26.88 -7.85
C ASP A 392 -12.86 -26.07 -9.13
N ASN A 393 -12.00 -26.27 -10.11
CA ASN A 393 -12.02 -25.53 -11.35
C ASN A 393 -13.28 -25.74 -12.18
N GLU A 394 -13.99 -26.86 -12.00
CA GLU A 394 -15.21 -27.22 -12.72
C GLU A 394 -16.49 -26.67 -12.07
N MET A 395 -16.38 -26.05 -10.89
CA MET A 395 -17.52 -25.41 -10.25
C MET A 395 -17.80 -24.03 -10.86
N LYS A 396 -19.08 -23.61 -10.83
CA LYS A 396 -19.46 -22.23 -11.16
C LYS A 396 -19.19 -21.31 -9.99
N VAL A 397 -18.88 -20.05 -10.29
CA VAL A 397 -18.61 -19.01 -9.28
C VAL A 397 -19.73 -18.91 -8.24
N ILE A 398 -20.99 -18.89 -8.70
CA ILE A 398 -22.16 -18.79 -7.81
C ILE A 398 -22.28 -20.01 -6.88
N ASP A 399 -21.95 -21.21 -7.38
CA ASP A 399 -22.09 -22.45 -6.61
C ASP A 399 -21.02 -22.56 -5.53
N VAL A 400 -19.80 -22.07 -5.77
CA VAL A 400 -18.75 -21.97 -4.76
C VAL A 400 -19.24 -21.19 -3.53
N VAL A 401 -19.90 -20.07 -3.76
CA VAL A 401 -20.39 -19.21 -2.67
C VAL A 401 -21.66 -19.77 -2.02
N ARG A 402 -22.59 -20.36 -2.80
CA ARG A 402 -23.81 -21.01 -2.29
C ARG A 402 -23.52 -22.21 -1.41
N ASN A 403 -22.46 -22.96 -1.69
CA ASN A 403 -22.07 -24.10 -0.84
C ASN A 403 -21.66 -23.67 0.57
N ILE A 404 -21.30 -22.40 0.77
CA ILE A 404 -20.97 -21.84 2.08
C ILE A 404 -22.24 -21.32 2.75
N ALA A 405 -22.98 -20.46 2.07
CA ALA A 405 -24.24 -19.93 2.55
C ALA A 405 -25.11 -19.43 1.36
N GLU A 406 -26.44 -19.67 1.43
CA GLU A 406 -27.38 -19.14 0.44
C GLU A 406 -27.67 -17.64 0.65
N THR A 407 -27.65 -17.21 1.91
CA THR A 407 -27.95 -15.82 2.30
C THR A 407 -27.10 -15.37 3.49
N ILE A 408 -26.79 -14.06 3.52
CA ILE A 408 -26.16 -13.38 4.66
C ILE A 408 -27.19 -12.48 5.33
N ASP A 409 -27.22 -12.46 6.66
CA ASP A 409 -28.05 -11.56 7.43
C ASP A 409 -27.42 -10.16 7.55
N LEU A 410 -28.12 -9.14 7.05
CA LEU A 410 -27.70 -7.74 7.16
C LEU A 410 -28.18 -7.08 8.46
N GLY A 411 -28.92 -7.80 9.31
CA GLY A 411 -29.61 -7.23 10.46
C GLY A 411 -30.94 -6.58 10.08
N GLY A 412 -31.83 -6.39 11.09
CA GLY A 412 -33.16 -5.80 10.86
C GLY A 412 -34.08 -6.63 9.95
N GLY A 413 -33.85 -7.93 9.81
CA GLY A 413 -34.63 -8.82 8.95
C GLY A 413 -34.30 -8.77 7.47
N LYS A 414 -33.30 -7.99 7.06
CA LYS A 414 -32.82 -7.94 5.68
C LYS A 414 -31.81 -9.04 5.43
N LYS A 415 -32.02 -9.84 4.38
CA LYS A 415 -31.10 -10.89 3.94
C LYS A 415 -30.56 -10.56 2.56
N LEU A 416 -29.29 -10.78 2.35
CA LEU A 416 -28.61 -10.65 1.06
C LEU A 416 -28.40 -12.05 0.47
N THR A 417 -28.79 -12.26 -0.77
CA THR A 417 -28.53 -13.53 -1.46
C THR A 417 -27.08 -13.63 -1.90
N ALA A 418 -26.55 -14.85 -2.09
CA ALA A 418 -25.21 -15.09 -2.60
C ALA A 418 -24.94 -14.34 -3.93
N SER A 419 -25.94 -14.28 -4.83
CA SER A 419 -25.83 -13.55 -6.10
C SER A 419 -25.70 -12.04 -5.90
N GLN A 420 -26.50 -11.45 -5.02
CA GLN A 420 -26.40 -10.02 -4.69
C GLN A 420 -25.07 -9.69 -4.01
N PHE A 421 -24.59 -10.57 -3.11
CA PHE A 421 -23.29 -10.40 -2.47
C PHE A 421 -22.15 -10.42 -3.49
N LEU A 422 -22.14 -11.38 -4.42
CA LEU A 422 -21.18 -11.42 -5.52
C LEU A 422 -21.23 -10.18 -6.41
N GLN A 423 -22.43 -9.61 -6.66
CA GLN A 423 -22.58 -8.36 -7.41
C GLN A 423 -21.89 -7.18 -6.68
N HIS A 424 -22.01 -7.10 -5.36
CA HIS A 424 -21.27 -6.11 -4.57
C HIS A 424 -19.74 -6.19 -4.76
N PHE A 425 -19.23 -7.42 -4.90
CA PHE A 425 -17.82 -7.66 -5.19
C PHE A 425 -17.54 -7.72 -6.71
N LEU A 426 -18.33 -7.01 -7.53
CA LEU A 426 -18.11 -6.80 -8.96
C LEU A 426 -18.17 -8.07 -9.82
N PHE A 427 -18.84 -9.13 -9.38
CA PHE A 427 -19.17 -10.25 -10.25
C PHE A 427 -20.50 -9.99 -10.95
N SER A 428 -20.44 -9.72 -12.26
CA SER A 428 -21.66 -9.57 -13.06
C SER A 428 -22.50 -10.85 -13.06
N PRO A 429 -23.82 -10.80 -13.28
CA PRO A 429 -24.65 -11.99 -13.37
C PRO A 429 -24.14 -13.03 -14.39
N GLU A 430 -23.51 -12.57 -15.46
CA GLU A 430 -22.89 -13.44 -16.48
C GLU A 430 -21.66 -14.14 -15.93
N THR A 431 -20.76 -13.40 -15.26
CA THR A 431 -19.55 -13.95 -14.65
C THR A 431 -19.87 -14.93 -13.52
N GLN A 432 -20.97 -14.72 -12.76
CA GLN A 432 -21.38 -15.63 -11.69
C GLN A 432 -21.71 -17.05 -12.19
N HIS A 433 -22.14 -17.19 -13.45
CA HIS A 433 -22.44 -18.48 -14.06
C HIS A 433 -21.26 -19.10 -14.82
N ASN A 434 -20.14 -18.41 -14.91
CA ASN A 434 -18.90 -18.96 -15.48
C ASN A 434 -18.25 -19.96 -14.53
N TYR A 435 -17.45 -20.85 -15.11
CA TYR A 435 -16.62 -21.78 -14.35
C TYR A 435 -15.40 -21.07 -13.76
N VAL A 436 -14.93 -21.53 -12.60
CA VAL A 436 -13.79 -20.93 -11.88
C VAL A 436 -12.51 -20.94 -12.71
N TYR A 437 -12.28 -21.94 -13.57
CA TYR A 437 -11.10 -21.98 -14.43
C TYR A 437 -11.01 -20.82 -15.44
N LYS A 438 -12.16 -20.20 -15.78
CA LYS A 438 -12.21 -19.05 -16.70
C LYS A 438 -11.88 -17.70 -16.03
N LEU A 439 -11.81 -17.68 -14.72
CA LEU A 439 -11.51 -16.46 -13.96
C LEU A 439 -10.02 -16.10 -14.07
N SER A 440 -9.75 -14.82 -14.20
CA SER A 440 -8.40 -14.26 -14.03
C SER A 440 -7.88 -14.46 -12.60
N GLY A 441 -6.57 -14.34 -12.38
CA GLY A 441 -5.96 -14.45 -11.05
C GLY A 441 -6.59 -13.51 -10.03
N GLY A 442 -6.77 -12.25 -10.38
CA GLY A 442 -7.41 -11.25 -9.50
C GLY A 442 -8.89 -11.55 -9.21
N GLU A 443 -9.64 -12.08 -10.20
CA GLU A 443 -11.03 -12.52 -9.95
C GLU A 443 -11.10 -13.75 -9.04
N ARG A 444 -10.17 -14.69 -9.15
CA ARG A 444 -10.07 -15.83 -8.22
C ARG A 444 -9.76 -15.37 -6.79
N ARG A 445 -8.85 -14.40 -6.62
CA ARG A 445 -8.55 -13.79 -5.30
C ARG A 445 -9.76 -13.08 -4.72
N ARG A 446 -10.50 -12.34 -5.54
CA ARG A 446 -11.77 -11.69 -5.16
C ARG A 446 -12.84 -12.71 -4.77
N LEU A 447 -12.96 -13.82 -5.52
CA LEU A 447 -13.86 -14.92 -5.16
C LEU A 447 -13.46 -15.53 -3.81
N TYR A 448 -12.17 -15.74 -3.56
CA TYR A 448 -11.67 -16.23 -2.27
C TYR A 448 -12.06 -15.28 -1.12
N LEU A 449 -11.89 -13.98 -1.30
CA LEU A 449 -12.35 -13.00 -0.31
C LEU A 449 -13.86 -13.14 -0.05
N CYS A 450 -14.67 -13.25 -1.10
CA CYS A 450 -16.12 -13.48 -0.96
C CYS A 450 -16.44 -14.75 -0.15
N THR A 451 -15.71 -15.85 -0.36
CA THR A 451 -15.93 -17.09 0.40
C THR A 451 -15.61 -16.94 1.88
N VAL A 452 -14.55 -16.20 2.23
CA VAL A 452 -14.20 -15.92 3.62
C VAL A 452 -15.28 -15.06 4.30
N LEU A 453 -15.74 -14.00 3.64
CA LEU A 453 -16.75 -13.09 4.19
C LEU A 453 -18.14 -13.74 4.30
N MET A 454 -18.50 -14.65 3.38
CA MET A 454 -19.77 -15.39 3.41
C MET A 454 -19.92 -16.33 4.59
N GLN A 455 -18.81 -16.77 5.22
CA GLN A 455 -18.84 -17.58 6.45
C GLN A 455 -19.37 -16.80 7.66
N ASN A 456 -19.65 -15.51 7.50
CA ASN A 456 -20.08 -14.59 8.55
C ASN A 456 -19.19 -14.66 9.82
N PRO A 457 -17.88 -14.44 9.67
CA PRO A 457 -16.96 -14.43 10.81
C PRO A 457 -17.25 -13.25 11.74
N ASN A 458 -16.81 -13.37 13.01
CA ASN A 458 -16.77 -12.25 13.95
C ASN A 458 -15.33 -11.86 14.33
N PHE A 459 -14.35 -12.62 13.86
CA PHE A 459 -12.93 -12.32 13.94
C PHE A 459 -12.29 -12.54 12.56
N LEU A 460 -11.93 -11.46 11.88
CA LEU A 460 -11.40 -11.52 10.53
C LEU A 460 -9.88 -11.31 10.55
N VAL A 461 -9.17 -12.19 9.88
CA VAL A 461 -7.71 -12.12 9.70
C VAL A 461 -7.40 -12.03 8.22
N LEU A 462 -6.76 -10.93 7.82
CA LEU A 462 -6.41 -10.64 6.44
C LEU A 462 -4.88 -10.57 6.31
N ASP A 463 -4.28 -11.54 5.64
CA ASP A 463 -2.84 -11.60 5.38
C ASP A 463 -2.55 -11.15 3.95
N GLU A 464 -2.01 -9.93 3.80
CA GLU A 464 -1.69 -9.23 2.54
C GLU A 464 -2.85 -9.21 1.52
N PRO A 465 -4.06 -8.73 1.90
CA PRO A 465 -5.20 -8.73 1.01
C PRO A 465 -5.04 -7.77 -0.18
N THR A 466 -4.10 -6.83 -0.08
CA THR A 466 -3.90 -5.75 -1.05
C THR A 466 -3.08 -6.14 -2.26
N ASN A 467 -2.30 -7.24 -2.20
CA ASN A 467 -1.33 -7.59 -3.24
C ASN A 467 -1.95 -7.96 -4.59
N ASP A 468 -3.17 -8.52 -4.60
CA ASP A 468 -3.77 -9.06 -5.84
C ASP A 468 -5.18 -8.51 -6.12
N LEU A 469 -5.65 -7.56 -5.29
CA LEU A 469 -6.95 -6.93 -5.47
C LEU A 469 -6.80 -5.58 -6.18
N ASP A 470 -7.71 -5.30 -7.11
CA ASP A 470 -7.73 -3.99 -7.76
C ASP A 470 -8.24 -2.89 -6.80
N ILE A 471 -7.93 -1.65 -7.14
CA ILE A 471 -8.26 -0.47 -6.32
C ILE A 471 -9.76 -0.39 -6.00
N VAL A 472 -10.62 -0.78 -6.95
CA VAL A 472 -12.09 -0.75 -6.76
C VAL A 472 -12.54 -1.82 -5.76
N THR A 473 -12.00 -3.04 -5.87
CA THR A 473 -12.27 -4.11 -4.89
C THR A 473 -11.76 -3.75 -3.50
N LEU A 474 -10.57 -3.11 -3.43
CA LEU A 474 -10.03 -2.62 -2.15
C LEU A 474 -10.93 -1.57 -1.51
N GLN A 475 -11.51 -0.65 -2.29
CA GLN A 475 -12.48 0.33 -1.77
C GLN A 475 -13.72 -0.36 -1.19
N ILE A 476 -14.26 -1.36 -1.88
CA ILE A 476 -15.40 -2.15 -1.38
C ILE A 476 -15.04 -2.88 -0.07
N LEU A 477 -13.84 -3.45 0.01
CA LEU A 477 -13.36 -4.12 1.22
C LEU A 477 -13.18 -3.13 2.38
N GLU A 478 -12.63 -1.95 2.13
CA GLU A 478 -12.50 -0.87 3.12
C GLU A 478 -13.86 -0.45 3.69
N GLU A 479 -14.84 -0.18 2.82
CA GLU A 479 -16.21 0.16 3.23
C GLU A 479 -16.85 -0.96 4.07
N TYR A 480 -16.65 -2.22 3.67
CA TYR A 480 -17.11 -3.36 4.44
C TYR A 480 -16.46 -3.43 5.81
N LEU A 481 -15.13 -3.29 5.90
CA LEU A 481 -14.38 -3.37 7.15
C LEU A 481 -14.66 -2.20 8.10
N GLN A 482 -14.95 -1.01 7.58
CA GLN A 482 -15.36 0.13 8.40
C GLN A 482 -16.68 -0.13 9.14
N THR A 483 -17.63 -0.80 8.49
CA THR A 483 -18.94 -1.12 9.06
C THR A 483 -18.97 -2.46 9.80
N PHE A 484 -17.91 -3.26 9.68
CA PHE A 484 -17.83 -4.58 10.27
C PHE A 484 -17.81 -4.53 11.80
N GLN A 485 -18.79 -5.20 12.43
CA GLN A 485 -18.97 -5.28 13.88
C GLN A 485 -18.29 -6.53 14.45
N GLY A 486 -17.00 -6.68 14.24
CA GLY A 486 -16.16 -7.76 14.73
C GLY A 486 -14.72 -7.30 14.93
N CYS A 487 -13.85 -8.18 15.40
CA CYS A 487 -12.43 -7.90 15.47
C CYS A 487 -11.78 -8.15 14.12
N VAL A 488 -10.78 -7.33 13.78
CA VAL A 488 -10.05 -7.43 12.53
C VAL A 488 -8.55 -7.40 12.80
N ILE A 489 -7.82 -8.32 12.21
CA ILE A 489 -6.36 -8.25 12.09
C ILE A 489 -6.02 -8.11 10.61
N VAL A 490 -5.23 -7.11 10.28
CA VAL A 490 -4.74 -6.87 8.93
C VAL A 490 -3.22 -6.86 8.92
N VAL A 491 -2.63 -7.69 8.08
CA VAL A 491 -1.24 -7.54 7.64
C VAL A 491 -1.26 -6.93 6.25
N SER A 492 -0.70 -5.76 6.08
CA SER A 492 -0.60 -5.13 4.76
C SER A 492 0.57 -4.16 4.68
N HIS A 493 1.08 -4.01 3.48
CA HIS A 493 2.04 -2.96 3.13
C HIS A 493 1.37 -1.74 2.49
N ASP A 494 0.05 -1.78 2.23
CA ASP A 494 -0.74 -0.64 1.76
C ASP A 494 -1.08 0.29 2.96
N ARG A 495 -0.41 1.43 2.99
CA ARG A 495 -0.56 2.47 4.04
C ARG A 495 -1.96 3.06 4.06
N TYR A 496 -2.53 3.32 2.88
CA TYR A 496 -3.85 3.92 2.75
C TYR A 496 -4.95 3.00 3.29
N PHE A 497 -4.81 1.69 3.02
CA PHE A 497 -5.69 0.67 3.55
C PHE A 497 -5.59 0.58 5.08
N MET A 498 -4.36 0.60 5.60
CA MET A 498 -4.10 0.55 7.04
C MET A 498 -4.69 1.78 7.76
N ASP A 499 -4.44 2.99 7.26
CA ASP A 499 -4.95 4.23 7.87
C ASP A 499 -6.48 4.32 7.91
N LYS A 500 -7.17 3.67 6.96
CA LYS A 500 -8.63 3.65 6.91
C LYS A 500 -9.30 2.59 7.79
N VAL A 501 -8.62 1.49 8.03
CA VAL A 501 -9.24 0.28 8.59
C VAL A 501 -8.81 0.05 10.03
N VAL A 502 -7.56 0.37 10.41
CA VAL A 502 -7.01 -0.02 11.71
C VAL A 502 -6.99 1.13 12.71
N ASP A 503 -7.19 0.77 13.99
CA ASP A 503 -7.21 1.73 15.10
C ASP A 503 -5.85 1.79 15.81
N HIS A 504 -5.06 0.69 15.76
CA HIS A 504 -3.71 0.62 16.31
C HIS A 504 -2.85 -0.44 15.61
N LEU A 505 -1.54 -0.45 15.89
CA LEU A 505 -0.56 -1.28 15.19
C LEU A 505 0.26 -2.14 16.13
N LEU A 506 0.47 -3.41 15.74
CA LEU A 506 1.55 -4.24 16.28
C LEU A 506 2.75 -4.17 15.32
N VAL A 507 3.84 -3.63 15.81
CA VAL A 507 5.07 -3.42 15.04
C VAL A 507 6.08 -4.53 15.33
N PHE A 508 6.37 -5.35 14.33
CA PHE A 508 7.38 -6.40 14.41
C PHE A 508 8.75 -5.83 14.00
N GLU A 509 9.56 -5.47 14.99
CA GLU A 509 10.91 -4.89 14.75
C GLU A 509 11.94 -5.97 14.37
N GLY A 510 11.63 -7.24 14.58
CA GLY A 510 12.55 -8.37 14.41
C GLY A 510 13.14 -8.82 15.75
N GLU A 511 13.95 -9.90 15.72
CA GLU A 511 14.62 -10.47 16.90
C GLU A 511 13.70 -10.79 18.09
N GLY A 512 12.42 -11.06 17.79
CA GLY A 512 11.40 -11.38 18.78
C GLY A 512 10.72 -10.18 19.45
N VAL A 513 11.07 -8.95 19.08
CA VAL A 513 10.50 -7.74 19.66
C VAL A 513 9.26 -7.32 18.89
N VAL A 514 8.13 -7.21 19.60
CA VAL A 514 6.86 -6.69 19.09
C VAL A 514 6.43 -5.53 19.97
N LYS A 515 6.16 -4.38 19.35
CA LYS A 515 5.68 -3.18 20.02
C LYS A 515 4.24 -2.90 19.66
N ASP A 516 3.42 -2.58 20.64
CA ASP A 516 2.08 -2.05 20.45
C ASP A 516 2.16 -0.52 20.30
N PHE A 517 1.61 0.01 19.21
CA PHE A 517 1.57 1.43 18.94
C PHE A 517 0.11 1.90 18.84
N PRO A 518 -0.34 2.75 19.77
CA PRO A 518 -1.69 3.31 19.75
C PRO A 518 -1.78 4.40 18.67
N GLY A 519 -2.37 4.08 17.54
CA GLY A 519 -2.56 5.01 16.44
C GLY A 519 -2.54 4.34 15.08
N ASN A 520 -2.79 5.12 14.03
CA ASN A 520 -2.77 4.64 12.66
C ASN A 520 -1.34 4.59 12.09
N TYR A 521 -1.22 4.09 10.86
CA TYR A 521 0.08 3.91 10.22
C TYR A 521 0.83 5.23 9.99
N THR A 522 0.14 6.28 9.58
CA THR A 522 0.74 7.61 9.35
C THR A 522 1.35 8.18 10.64
N GLN A 523 0.63 8.09 11.77
CA GLN A 523 1.15 8.53 13.08
C GLN A 523 2.36 7.71 13.55
N TYR A 524 2.32 6.40 13.35
CA TYR A 524 3.47 5.54 13.64
C TYR A 524 4.70 5.96 12.86
N ARG A 525 4.52 6.29 11.59
CA ARG A 525 5.62 6.69 10.72
C ARG A 525 6.24 8.01 11.14
N GLU A 526 5.44 9.02 11.42
CA GLU A 526 5.90 10.31 11.92
C GLU A 526 6.71 10.14 13.21
N TRP A 527 6.19 9.34 14.13
CA TRP A 527 6.91 8.99 15.36
C TRP A 527 8.24 8.27 15.08
N LYS A 528 8.26 7.31 14.15
CA LYS A 528 9.49 6.59 13.79
C LYS A 528 10.52 7.51 13.15
N GLU A 529 10.11 8.40 12.25
CA GLU A 529 11.00 9.38 11.60
C GLU A 529 11.63 10.32 12.62
N LEU A 530 10.87 10.80 13.59
CA LEU A 530 11.37 11.62 14.69
C LEU A 530 12.39 10.86 15.54
N LYS A 531 12.09 9.63 15.90
CA LYS A 531 13.00 8.79 16.69
C LYS A 531 14.29 8.45 15.94
N ASP A 532 14.19 8.11 14.65
CA ASP A 532 15.36 7.83 13.81
C ASP A 532 16.24 9.09 13.62
N ALA A 533 15.64 10.28 13.57
CA ALA A 533 16.35 11.55 13.53
C ALA A 533 17.11 11.80 14.85
N GLU A 534 16.47 11.63 16.00
CA GLU A 534 17.12 11.75 17.31
C GLU A 534 18.26 10.73 17.51
N GLU A 535 18.07 9.49 17.05
CA GLU A 535 19.13 8.47 17.13
C GLU A 535 20.32 8.80 16.23
N LYS A 536 20.09 9.39 15.06
CA LYS A 536 21.15 9.88 14.17
C LYS A 536 21.91 11.03 14.80
N GLU A 537 21.24 12.01 15.35
CA GLU A 537 21.87 13.12 16.07
C GLU A 537 22.71 12.63 17.25
N LYS A 538 22.19 11.68 18.04
CA LYS A 538 22.93 11.05 19.14
C LYS A 538 24.17 10.31 18.66
N LYS A 539 24.10 9.62 17.50
CA LYS A 539 25.24 8.93 16.89
C LYS A 539 26.27 9.90 16.31
N GLU A 540 25.83 10.97 15.67
CA GLU A 540 26.73 12.01 15.13
C GLU A 540 27.46 12.76 16.25
N VAL A 541 26.75 13.10 17.32
CA VAL A 541 27.35 13.71 18.51
C VAL A 541 28.37 12.76 19.17
N SER A 542 28.05 11.47 19.28
CA SER A 542 29.00 10.49 19.82
C SER A 542 30.21 10.25 18.91
N GLN A 543 30.05 10.26 17.59
CA GLN A 543 31.17 10.17 16.64
C GLN A 543 32.02 11.44 16.65
N GLN A 544 31.43 12.62 16.74
CA GLN A 544 32.22 13.88 16.88
C GLN A 544 33.02 13.94 18.19
N LEU A 545 32.52 13.30 19.25
CA LEU A 545 33.26 13.16 20.51
C LEU A 545 34.44 12.19 20.37
N ILE A 546 34.32 11.13 19.57
CA ILE A 546 35.40 10.15 19.32
C ILE A 546 36.51 10.77 18.43
N PHE A 547 36.12 11.54 17.39
CA PHE A 547 37.13 12.21 16.51
C PHE A 547 37.87 13.39 17.17
N LYS A 548 37.36 13.95 18.28
CA LYS A 548 38.07 14.96 19.06
C LYS A 548 39.13 14.38 19.98
N ASP A 549 39.17 13.09 20.23
CA ASP A 549 40.07 12.45 21.20
C ASP A 549 41.36 11.86 20.59
N GLU A 550 41.46 11.74 19.26
CA GLU A 550 42.69 11.26 18.61
C GLU A 550 43.80 12.33 18.48
N GLY A 551 43.56 13.56 18.91
CA GLY A 551 44.50 14.69 18.79
C GLY A 551 45.27 15.09 20.05
N LYS A 552 44.99 14.55 21.23
CA LYS A 552 45.76 14.87 22.46
C LYS A 552 45.80 13.70 23.43
N SER A 553 46.94 13.05 23.51
CA SER A 553 47.27 12.14 24.60
C SER A 553 47.34 12.92 25.93
N LEU A 554 46.30 12.81 26.73
CA LEU A 554 46.36 13.12 28.15
C LEU A 554 45.38 12.21 28.89
N ARG A 555 45.94 11.36 29.76
CA ARG A 555 45.17 10.51 30.65
C ARG A 555 44.19 11.34 31.46
N VAL A 556 42.90 11.22 31.17
CA VAL A 556 41.84 11.66 32.08
C VAL A 556 41.02 10.45 32.47
N ARG A 557 40.87 10.26 33.77
CA ARG A 557 40.16 9.19 34.45
C ARG A 557 38.68 9.26 34.04
N LEU A 558 38.14 8.14 33.54
CA LEU A 558 36.70 7.88 33.47
C LEU A 558 36.16 7.80 34.92
N ASN A 559 35.49 8.82 35.35
CA ASN A 559 34.37 8.90 36.31
C ASN A 559 34.28 10.32 36.90
N ASP A 560 33.64 11.21 36.16
CA ASP A 560 33.05 12.39 36.80
C ASP A 560 31.68 12.61 36.14
N LYS A 561 30.65 12.05 36.75
CA LYS A 561 29.30 12.64 36.67
C LYS A 561 29.43 14.08 37.11
N ARG A 562 29.04 15.04 36.26
CA ARG A 562 28.97 16.46 36.61
C ARG A 562 28.13 16.58 37.88
N LYS A 563 28.75 16.92 39.01
CA LYS A 563 28.06 17.19 40.26
C LYS A 563 27.49 18.59 40.22
N LEU A 564 26.28 18.74 40.71
CA LEU A 564 25.65 20.05 40.91
C LEU A 564 26.58 20.99 41.67
N THR A 565 26.74 22.21 41.16
CA THR A 565 27.44 23.25 41.87
C THR A 565 26.62 23.72 43.07
N PHE A 566 27.27 24.29 44.05
CA PHE A 566 26.57 24.80 45.27
C PHE A 566 25.43 25.80 44.94
N LYS A 567 25.58 26.58 43.85
CA LYS A 567 24.53 27.46 43.36
C LYS A 567 23.33 26.72 42.77
N GLU A 568 23.60 25.68 41.99
CA GLU A 568 22.55 24.86 41.36
C GLU A 568 21.77 24.02 42.41
N LYS A 569 22.42 23.56 43.46
CA LYS A 569 21.75 22.89 44.59
C LYS A 569 20.83 23.86 45.33
N LYS A 570 21.25 25.09 45.55
CA LYS A 570 20.43 26.10 46.21
C LYS A 570 19.26 26.51 45.33
N GLU A 571 19.45 26.61 44.00
CA GLU A 571 18.40 26.88 43.02
C GLU A 571 17.36 25.76 43.00
N LEU A 572 17.79 24.48 43.11
CA LEU A 572 16.90 23.32 43.16
C LEU A 572 16.01 23.32 44.40
N GLU A 573 16.58 23.59 45.59
CA GLU A 573 15.81 23.73 46.84
C GLU A 573 14.83 24.90 46.81
N GLU A 574 15.20 26.04 46.23
CA GLU A 574 14.34 27.22 46.06
C GLU A 574 13.19 26.90 45.08
N LEU A 575 13.44 26.23 43.97
CA LEU A 575 12.43 25.80 43.00
C LEU A 575 11.43 24.80 43.58
N GLU A 576 11.86 23.85 44.42
CA GLU A 576 10.94 22.93 45.09
C GLU A 576 9.94 23.64 45.98
N ILE A 577 10.40 24.65 46.73
CA ILE A 577 9.54 25.46 47.60
C ILE A 577 8.55 26.30 46.77
N GLU A 578 9.03 26.88 45.67
CA GLU A 578 8.21 27.72 44.80
C GLU A 578 7.15 26.89 44.04
N ILE A 579 7.49 25.74 43.52
CA ILE A 579 6.57 24.77 42.88
C ILE A 579 5.49 24.36 43.87
N GLY A 580 5.84 23.99 45.11
CA GLY A 580 4.89 23.62 46.15
C GLY A 580 3.93 24.74 46.54
N ASN A 581 4.40 26.02 46.53
CA ASN A 581 3.56 27.18 46.77
C ASN A 581 2.60 27.48 45.60
N LEU A 582 3.09 27.35 44.36
CA LEU A 582 2.26 27.54 43.16
C LEU A 582 1.18 26.48 43.05
N GLU A 583 1.49 25.22 43.34
CA GLU A 583 0.49 24.12 43.35
C GLU A 583 -0.61 24.37 44.41
N LYS A 584 -0.24 24.88 45.61
CA LYS A 584 -1.20 25.24 46.62
C LYS A 584 -2.12 26.37 46.16
N THR A 585 -1.54 27.43 45.60
CA THR A 585 -2.34 28.60 45.15
C THR A 585 -3.25 28.23 43.98
N ILE A 586 -2.82 27.36 43.07
CA ILE A 586 -3.64 26.83 41.98
C ILE A 586 -4.81 25.99 42.54
N LYS A 587 -4.55 25.12 43.51
CA LYS A 587 -5.61 24.32 44.16
C LYS A 587 -6.61 25.18 44.90
N ASP A 588 -6.15 26.23 45.60
CA ASP A 588 -7.03 27.15 46.33
C ASP A 588 -7.91 27.98 45.38
N ILE A 589 -7.36 28.38 44.22
CA ILE A 589 -8.11 29.06 43.16
C ILE A 589 -9.12 28.11 42.53
N GLU A 590 -8.73 26.90 42.18
CA GLU A 590 -9.63 25.86 41.62
C GLU A 590 -10.75 25.51 42.60
N ALA A 591 -10.45 25.33 43.88
CA ALA A 591 -11.45 25.10 44.92
C ALA A 591 -12.42 26.28 45.06
N SER A 592 -11.90 27.52 45.00
CA SER A 592 -12.75 28.71 45.08
C SER A 592 -13.65 28.87 43.83
N LEU A 593 -13.17 28.53 42.66
CA LEU A 593 -13.96 28.51 41.41
C LEU A 593 -15.07 27.46 41.43
N CYS A 594 -14.82 26.30 42.09
CA CYS A 594 -15.81 25.25 42.24
C CYS A 594 -16.85 25.50 43.33
N SER A 595 -16.59 26.41 44.27
CA SER A 595 -17.48 26.68 45.42
C SER A 595 -18.76 27.45 45.08
N GLY A 596 -18.85 28.09 43.91
CA GLY A 596 -20.05 28.77 43.42
C GLY A 596 -20.43 30.06 44.15
N ASN A 597 -19.63 30.54 45.13
CA ASN A 597 -19.95 31.71 45.98
C ASN A 597 -19.22 33.01 45.59
N LEU A 598 -18.62 33.06 44.39
CA LEU A 598 -17.82 34.20 43.92
C LEU A 598 -18.68 35.21 43.13
N SER A 599 -18.35 36.50 43.24
CA SER A 599 -18.94 37.53 42.38
C SER A 599 -18.45 37.38 40.94
N VAL A 600 -19.19 37.89 39.95
CA VAL A 600 -18.87 37.80 38.53
C VAL A 600 -17.51 38.44 38.19
N GLU A 601 -17.12 39.49 38.93
CA GLU A 601 -15.83 40.17 38.76
C GLU A 601 -14.67 39.31 39.26
N GLU A 602 -14.79 38.71 40.45
CA GLU A 602 -13.79 37.79 41.03
C GLU A 602 -13.63 36.50 40.23
N LEU A 603 -14.71 36.01 39.61
CA LEU A 603 -14.70 34.82 38.75
C LEU A 603 -13.93 35.06 37.45
N THR A 604 -14.08 36.30 36.89
CA THR A 604 -13.33 36.70 35.67
C THR A 604 -11.85 36.96 35.96
N GLU A 605 -11.50 37.53 37.11
CA GLU A 605 -10.11 37.74 37.50
C GLU A 605 -9.39 36.41 37.78
N LYS A 606 -9.98 35.52 38.57
CA LYS A 606 -9.39 34.22 38.90
C LYS A 606 -9.28 33.30 37.69
N SER A 607 -10.24 33.35 36.76
CA SER A 607 -10.17 32.56 35.52
C SER A 607 -9.08 33.03 34.54
N LYS A 608 -8.69 34.31 34.60
CA LYS A 608 -7.54 34.84 33.83
C LYS A 608 -6.20 34.57 34.51
N LEU A 609 -6.19 34.46 35.83
CA LEU A 609 -4.98 34.26 36.62
C LEU A 609 -4.55 32.78 36.60
N LEU A 610 -5.50 31.85 36.52
CA LEU A 610 -5.25 30.40 36.53
C LEU A 610 -4.32 29.92 35.41
N PRO A 611 -4.52 30.25 34.11
CA PRO A 611 -3.60 29.84 33.05
C PRO A 611 -2.20 30.43 33.22
N VAL A 612 -2.07 31.70 33.69
CA VAL A 612 -0.75 32.31 33.91
C VAL A 612 0.04 31.59 35.01
N LEU A 613 -0.63 31.19 36.08
CA LEU A 613 0.01 30.43 37.16
C LEU A 613 0.34 28.99 36.74
N LYS A 614 -0.43 28.38 35.82
CA LYS A 614 -0.11 27.08 35.26
C LYS A 614 1.11 27.16 34.35
N ASP A 615 1.19 28.16 33.48
CA ASP A 615 2.36 28.38 32.62
C ASP A 615 3.63 28.63 33.45
N GLU A 616 3.52 29.39 34.55
CA GLU A 616 4.64 29.63 35.45
C GLU A 616 5.06 28.35 36.23
N LEU A 617 4.10 27.51 36.60
CA LEU A 617 4.35 26.21 37.20
C LEU A 617 5.08 25.27 36.23
N ASP A 618 4.65 25.22 34.97
CA ASP A 618 5.27 24.39 33.95
C ASP A 618 6.71 24.82 33.65
N GLU A 619 6.97 26.11 33.55
CA GLU A 619 8.34 26.65 33.34
C GLU A 619 9.27 26.31 34.51
N LYS A 620 8.81 26.46 35.75
CA LYS A 620 9.63 26.12 36.93
C LYS A 620 9.82 24.60 37.08
N THR A 621 8.80 23.82 36.73
CA THR A 621 8.91 22.35 36.76
C THR A 621 9.89 21.84 35.70
N MET A 622 9.92 22.42 34.50
CA MET A 622 10.93 22.08 33.48
C MET A 622 12.33 22.40 33.98
N ARG A 623 12.53 23.56 34.62
CA ARG A 623 13.86 23.92 35.16
C ARG A 623 14.28 23.03 36.32
N TRP A 624 13.36 22.63 37.17
CA TRP A 624 13.60 21.68 38.26
C TRP A 624 14.02 20.30 37.70
N LEU A 625 13.34 19.81 36.63
CA LEU A 625 13.70 18.54 35.97
C LEU A 625 15.11 18.58 35.38
N GLU A 626 15.50 19.67 34.69
CA GLU A 626 16.85 19.85 34.16
C GLU A 626 17.93 19.76 35.25
N LEU A 627 17.69 20.33 36.41
CA LEU A 627 18.63 20.31 37.53
C LEU A 627 18.63 18.95 38.25
N SER A 628 17.49 18.28 38.36
CA SER A 628 17.36 16.95 38.97
C SER A 628 17.98 15.82 38.15
N GLU A 629 18.04 15.94 36.81
CA GLU A 629 18.75 14.99 35.95
C GLU A 629 20.29 15.03 36.13
N ILE A 630 20.81 16.10 36.69
CA ILE A 630 22.26 16.29 36.95
C ILE A 630 22.67 15.73 38.33
N GLU A 631 21.71 15.51 39.23
CA GLU A 631 21.95 14.92 40.54
C GLU A 631 22.29 13.42 40.47
#